data_262b97b8ccb31b434c3881459a53687d
#
_entry.id   262b97b8ccb31b434c3881459a53687d
#
_cell.length_a   1.000
_cell.length_b   1.000
_cell.length_c   1.000
_cell.angle_alpha   90.00
_cell.angle_beta   90.00
_cell.angle_gamma   90.00
#
_symmetry.space_group_name_H-M   'P 1'
#
loop_
_entity.id
_entity.type
_entity.pdbx_description
1 polymer ?
#
loop_
_entity_poly.entity_id
_entity_poly.type
_entity_poly.pdbx_seq_one_letter_code
_entity_poly.pdbx_strand_id
1 'polypeptide(L)'
;WRPYHLVPGIPDLGVGPLEPMAVKEVKVDQGGHGPVAIKLQFTNLKIYGIPESTITKADTHLDKYQLISESQTPIFRFDADYVIDGQILVLPIRGKGVCNITLESLTAVHDIKGKPVTRDGEVYMELTSYGLKLKTKRLHTRFENLFNGDKTLGRPLKKGTILSAARAVGKIMHENWELVFNEIRPALEEAFGNVFLDRAKVIFDQVPFDKIFLP
;
A
#
# COMPACT_ATOMS: atom_id res chain seq x y z
N TRP A 1 -7.90 19.25 5.87
CA TRP A 1 -8.41 18.44 6.99
C TRP A 1 -7.41 17.34 7.34
N ARG A 2 -7.17 17.08 8.64
CA ARG A 2 -6.25 16.05 9.12
C ARG A 2 -6.99 15.10 10.07
N PRO A 3 -6.86 13.78 9.90
CA PRO A 3 -7.65 12.80 10.64
C PRO A 3 -7.08 12.46 12.04
N TYR A 4 -6.51 13.41 12.77
CA TYR A 4 -5.86 13.15 14.07
C TYR A 4 -6.79 12.50 15.10
N HIS A 5 -8.07 12.82 15.09
CA HIS A 5 -9.05 12.23 16.00
C HIS A 5 -9.39 10.76 15.68
N LEU A 6 -9.03 10.27 14.48
CA LEU A 6 -9.20 8.88 14.09
C LEU A 6 -7.96 8.00 14.38
N VAL A 7 -6.87 8.58 14.91
CA VAL A 7 -5.62 7.85 15.21
C VAL A 7 -5.86 6.61 16.08
N PRO A 8 -6.64 6.67 17.18
CA PRO A 8 -6.94 5.49 17.98
C PRO A 8 -7.92 4.51 17.31
N GLY A 9 -8.47 4.86 16.14
CA GLY A 9 -9.55 4.12 15.49
C GLY A 9 -10.92 4.53 16.01
N ILE A 10 -11.94 3.72 15.67
CA ILE A 10 -13.31 3.88 16.14
C ILE A 10 -13.75 2.51 16.69
N PRO A 11 -13.45 2.21 17.98
CA PRO A 11 -13.68 0.87 18.56
C PRO A 11 -15.15 0.42 18.46
N ASP A 12 -16.09 1.33 18.65
CA ASP A 12 -17.52 1.07 18.58
C ASP A 12 -17.98 0.57 17.18
N LEU A 13 -17.24 0.91 16.15
CA LEU A 13 -17.45 0.43 14.78
C LEU A 13 -16.53 -0.73 14.40
N GLY A 14 -15.65 -1.18 15.30
CA GLY A 14 -14.63 -2.19 15.00
C GLY A 14 -13.49 -1.68 14.11
N VAL A 15 -13.33 -0.36 13.98
CA VAL A 15 -12.21 0.25 13.25
C VAL A 15 -11.00 0.33 14.17
N GLY A 16 -9.97 -0.43 13.86
CA GLY A 16 -8.71 -0.41 14.60
C GLY A 16 -7.91 0.88 14.39
N PRO A 17 -6.77 1.03 15.11
CA PRO A 17 -5.92 2.20 15.02
C PRO A 17 -5.43 2.47 13.59
N LEU A 18 -5.26 3.77 13.27
CA LEU A 18 -4.64 4.21 12.02
C LEU A 18 -3.12 4.41 12.13
N GLU A 19 -2.56 4.37 13.35
CA GLU A 19 -1.12 4.59 13.59
C GLU A 19 -0.59 3.64 14.66
N PRO A 20 0.07 2.54 14.28
CA PRO A 20 0.11 2.00 12.91
C PRO A 20 -1.20 1.33 12.52
N MET A 21 -1.58 1.47 11.27
CA MET A 21 -2.67 0.65 10.72
C MET A 21 -2.13 -0.76 10.45
N ALA A 22 -2.71 -1.74 11.14
CA ALA A 22 -2.31 -3.14 10.99
C ALA A 22 -3.10 -3.81 9.84
N VAL A 23 -2.37 -4.51 8.96
CA VAL A 23 -2.93 -5.29 7.86
C VAL A 23 -2.33 -6.69 7.91
N LYS A 24 -3.19 -7.71 7.87
CA LYS A 24 -2.76 -9.10 8.03
C LYS A 24 -1.88 -9.56 6.86
N GLU A 25 -2.32 -9.30 5.65
CA GLU A 25 -1.65 -9.75 4.43
C GLU A 25 -1.95 -8.80 3.27
N VAL A 26 -0.94 -8.58 2.41
CA VAL A 26 -1.07 -7.93 1.10
C VAL A 26 -0.25 -8.71 0.10
N LYS A 27 -0.86 -9.04 -1.05
CA LYS A 27 -0.18 -9.70 -2.17
C LYS A 27 -0.10 -8.75 -3.35
N VAL A 28 1.10 -8.65 -3.90
CA VAL A 28 1.40 -7.87 -5.10
C VAL A 28 1.96 -8.84 -6.12
N ASP A 29 1.24 -9.07 -7.19
CA ASP A 29 1.67 -9.93 -8.30
C ASP A 29 1.83 -9.06 -9.55
N GLN A 30 3.06 -8.69 -9.82
CA GLN A 30 3.45 -8.05 -11.07
C GLN A 30 4.02 -9.14 -11.98
N GLY A 31 3.14 -10.01 -12.46
CA GLY A 31 3.45 -10.99 -13.50
C GLY A 31 3.48 -10.29 -14.87
N GLY A 32 4.46 -10.60 -15.70
CA GLY A 32 4.52 -10.06 -17.05
C GLY A 32 5.90 -10.17 -17.70
N HIS A 33 5.99 -9.67 -18.93
CA HIS A 33 7.23 -9.64 -19.71
C HIS A 33 7.99 -8.30 -19.58
N GLY A 34 7.66 -7.50 -18.55
CA GLY A 34 8.30 -6.21 -18.28
C GLY A 34 9.67 -6.35 -17.61
N PRO A 35 10.36 -5.21 -17.40
CA PRO A 35 11.65 -5.19 -16.72
C PRO A 35 11.56 -5.56 -15.23
N VAL A 36 10.36 -5.59 -14.67
CA VAL A 36 10.09 -6.04 -13.30
C VAL A 36 8.96 -7.06 -13.35
N ALA A 37 9.27 -8.29 -12.92
CA ALA A 37 8.31 -9.37 -12.79
C ALA A 37 8.49 -10.00 -11.41
N ILE A 38 7.63 -9.65 -10.44
CA ILE A 38 7.76 -10.08 -9.06
C ILE A 38 6.43 -10.55 -8.48
N LYS A 39 6.52 -11.56 -7.64
CA LYS A 39 5.47 -11.94 -6.68
C LYS A 39 5.96 -11.55 -5.30
N LEU A 40 5.25 -10.65 -4.66
CA LEU A 40 5.62 -10.10 -3.37
C LEU A 40 4.43 -10.24 -2.42
N GLN A 41 4.65 -10.94 -1.32
CA GLN A 41 3.68 -11.11 -0.26
C GLN A 41 4.20 -10.41 0.99
N PHE A 42 3.39 -9.54 1.55
CA PHE A 42 3.61 -8.93 2.86
C PHE A 42 2.68 -9.55 3.88
N THR A 43 3.20 -9.84 5.07
CA THR A 43 2.43 -10.26 6.22
C THR A 43 2.79 -9.43 7.44
N ASN A 44 1.89 -9.38 8.44
CA ASN A 44 2.08 -8.56 9.64
C ASN A 44 2.39 -7.09 9.33
N LEU A 45 1.79 -6.56 8.27
CA LEU A 45 2.06 -5.24 7.75
C LEU A 45 1.58 -4.17 8.73
N LYS A 46 2.45 -3.20 9.01
CA LYS A 46 2.15 -2.01 9.81
C LYS A 46 2.39 -0.77 8.97
N ILE A 47 1.36 0.02 8.77
CA ILE A 47 1.39 1.24 7.97
C ILE A 47 1.41 2.44 8.91
N TYR A 48 2.29 3.40 8.60
CA TYR A 48 2.53 4.62 9.36
C TYR A 48 2.41 5.86 8.47
N GLY A 49 2.07 6.98 9.09
CA GLY A 49 1.99 8.29 8.44
C GLY A 49 0.59 8.65 7.93
N ILE A 50 -0.42 7.78 8.11
CA ILE A 50 -1.80 8.08 7.69
C ILE A 50 -2.35 9.33 8.41
N PRO A 51 -2.17 9.52 9.72
CA PRO A 51 -2.67 10.72 10.42
C PRO A 51 -2.01 12.02 9.97
N GLU A 52 -0.82 11.95 9.38
CA GLU A 52 -0.09 13.12 8.87
C GLU A 52 -0.55 13.52 7.47
N SER A 53 -1.42 12.73 6.85
CA SER A 53 -1.98 13.02 5.53
C SER A 53 -2.87 14.26 5.58
N THR A 54 -2.76 15.07 4.54
CA THR A 54 -3.62 16.25 4.33
C THR A 54 -4.42 16.05 3.07
N ILE A 55 -5.74 16.19 3.14
CA ILE A 55 -6.61 16.21 1.96
C ILE A 55 -6.37 17.54 1.25
N THR A 56 -5.89 17.48 0.02
CA THR A 56 -5.58 18.65 -0.81
C THR A 56 -6.70 18.98 -1.78
N LYS A 57 -7.47 17.96 -2.19
CA LYS A 57 -8.65 18.12 -3.04
C LYS A 57 -9.72 17.14 -2.59
N ALA A 58 -10.97 17.57 -2.68
CA ALA A 58 -12.13 16.71 -2.51
C ALA A 58 -13.18 17.10 -3.55
N ASP A 59 -13.68 16.11 -4.27
CA ASP A 59 -14.75 16.23 -5.24
C ASP A 59 -15.75 15.11 -4.96
N THR A 60 -16.87 15.48 -4.34
CA THR A 60 -17.87 14.52 -3.89
C THR A 60 -19.12 14.61 -4.76
N HIS A 61 -19.48 13.52 -5.38
CA HIS A 61 -20.70 13.36 -6.15
C HIS A 61 -21.68 12.49 -5.34
N LEU A 62 -22.28 13.10 -4.30
CA LEU A 62 -23.15 12.38 -3.37
C LEU A 62 -24.39 11.78 -4.05
N ASP A 63 -24.90 12.44 -5.08
CA ASP A 63 -25.99 11.96 -5.94
C ASP A 63 -25.65 10.69 -6.73
N LYS A 64 -24.35 10.43 -6.93
CA LYS A 64 -23.82 9.25 -7.63
C LYS A 64 -23.15 8.25 -6.71
N TYR A 65 -23.18 8.49 -5.41
CA TYR A 65 -22.45 7.68 -4.42
C TYR A 65 -20.97 7.51 -4.77
N GLN A 66 -20.34 8.62 -5.20
CA GLN A 66 -18.91 8.66 -5.54
C GLN A 66 -18.20 9.75 -4.75
N LEU A 67 -17.04 9.39 -4.18
CA LEU A 67 -16.17 10.26 -3.40
C LEU A 67 -14.78 10.22 -4.03
N ILE A 68 -14.35 11.37 -4.57
CA ILE A 68 -13.00 11.52 -5.11
C ILE A 68 -12.24 12.46 -4.20
N SER A 69 -11.04 12.06 -3.79
CA SER A 69 -10.17 12.93 -3.01
C SER A 69 -8.70 12.73 -3.38
N GLU A 70 -7.92 13.78 -3.18
CA GLU A 70 -6.45 13.72 -3.26
C GLU A 70 -5.88 14.03 -1.90
N SER A 71 -4.94 13.20 -1.46
CA SER A 71 -4.23 13.39 -0.21
C SER A 71 -2.72 13.49 -0.43
N GLN A 72 -2.04 14.21 0.45
CA GLN A 72 -0.60 14.28 0.50
C GLN A 72 -0.11 13.86 1.88
N THR A 73 0.82 12.90 1.89
CA THR A 73 1.47 12.37 3.09
C THR A 73 2.96 12.65 3.00
N PRO A 74 3.54 13.40 3.94
CA PRO A 74 4.97 13.74 3.89
C PRO A 74 5.86 12.50 3.89
N ILE A 75 5.64 11.59 4.83
CA ILE A 75 6.34 10.31 4.97
C ILE A 75 5.30 9.23 5.18
N PHE A 76 5.21 8.32 4.22
CA PHE A 76 4.39 7.13 4.32
C PHE A 76 5.30 5.91 4.41
N ARG A 77 5.22 5.17 5.51
CA ARG A 77 6.11 4.04 5.76
C ARG A 77 5.31 2.80 6.07
N PHE A 78 5.83 1.66 5.70
CA PHE A 78 5.35 0.38 6.19
C PHE A 78 6.48 -0.59 6.50
N ASP A 79 6.26 -1.35 7.56
CA ASP A 79 7.10 -2.44 8.03
C ASP A 79 6.32 -3.74 7.87
N ALA A 80 6.94 -4.80 7.39
CA ALA A 80 6.29 -6.09 7.19
C ALA A 80 7.28 -7.24 7.23
N ASP A 81 6.77 -8.45 7.45
CA ASP A 81 7.41 -9.66 6.98
C ASP A 81 7.14 -9.78 5.49
N TYR A 82 8.12 -10.25 4.70
CA TYR A 82 7.96 -10.40 3.27
C TYR A 82 8.41 -11.76 2.75
N VAL A 83 7.80 -12.17 1.65
CA VAL A 83 8.30 -13.20 0.74
C VAL A 83 8.30 -12.62 -0.67
N ILE A 84 9.45 -12.68 -1.34
CA ILE A 84 9.60 -12.20 -2.72
C ILE A 84 10.21 -13.28 -3.60
N ASP A 85 9.68 -13.42 -4.81
CA ASP A 85 10.23 -14.25 -5.88
C ASP A 85 9.99 -13.56 -7.23
N GLY A 86 11.02 -13.53 -8.07
CA GLY A 86 10.90 -12.95 -9.41
C GLY A 86 12.19 -12.36 -9.93
N GLN A 87 12.05 -11.24 -10.67
CA GLN A 87 13.16 -10.58 -11.34
C GLN A 87 12.97 -9.07 -11.36
N ILE A 88 14.05 -8.33 -11.13
CA ILE A 88 14.12 -6.88 -11.32
C ILE A 88 15.23 -6.61 -12.34
N LEU A 89 14.87 -6.02 -13.49
CA LEU A 89 15.71 -5.90 -14.67
C LEU A 89 16.24 -7.30 -15.08
N VAL A 90 17.55 -7.49 -15.04
CA VAL A 90 18.20 -8.78 -15.37
C VAL A 90 18.56 -9.61 -14.15
N LEU A 91 18.26 -9.10 -12.94
CA LEU A 91 18.64 -9.77 -11.70
C LEU A 91 17.48 -10.58 -11.14
N PRO A 92 17.63 -11.90 -10.97
CA PRO A 92 16.66 -12.69 -10.21
C PRO A 92 16.68 -12.23 -8.76
N ILE A 93 15.51 -12.11 -8.16
CA ILE A 93 15.32 -11.75 -6.76
C ILE A 93 14.48 -12.80 -6.06
N ARG A 94 14.98 -13.29 -4.93
CA ARG A 94 14.26 -14.23 -4.09
C ARG A 94 14.66 -14.00 -2.64
N GLY A 95 13.69 -14.07 -1.74
CA GLY A 95 14.01 -13.96 -0.32
C GLY A 95 12.77 -13.93 0.55
N LYS A 96 13.03 -14.10 1.84
CA LYS A 96 12.03 -13.90 2.90
C LYS A 96 12.71 -13.29 4.12
N GLY A 97 12.01 -12.42 4.80
CA GLY A 97 12.55 -11.74 5.98
C GLY A 97 11.67 -10.58 6.38
N VAL A 98 12.26 -9.56 6.95
CA VAL A 98 11.58 -8.30 7.27
C VAL A 98 11.95 -7.23 6.25
N CYS A 99 11.02 -6.32 5.99
CA CYS A 99 11.27 -5.18 5.13
C CYS A 99 10.74 -3.88 5.75
N ASN A 100 11.39 -2.80 5.37
CA ASN A 100 10.93 -1.45 5.62
C ASN A 100 10.88 -0.71 4.28
N ILE A 101 9.74 -0.10 3.98
CA ILE A 101 9.53 0.66 2.76
C ILE A 101 9.00 2.04 3.14
N THR A 102 9.63 3.07 2.60
CA THR A 102 9.28 4.47 2.88
C THR A 102 9.08 5.21 1.56
N LEU A 103 7.95 5.91 1.45
CA LEU A 103 7.61 6.79 0.35
C LEU A 103 7.62 8.24 0.87
N GLU A 104 8.41 9.09 0.23
CA GLU A 104 8.47 10.51 0.57
C GLU A 104 7.54 11.33 -0.32
N SER A 105 6.82 12.27 0.28
CA SER A 105 5.85 13.13 -0.41
C SER A 105 4.88 12.32 -1.26
N LEU A 106 4.24 11.33 -0.65
CA LEU A 106 3.24 10.50 -1.30
C LEU A 106 2.00 11.34 -1.60
N THR A 107 1.60 11.37 -2.86
CA THR A 107 0.28 11.85 -3.30
C THR A 107 -0.56 10.62 -3.63
N ALA A 108 -1.74 10.53 -3.04
CA ALA A 108 -2.70 9.46 -3.30
C ALA A 108 -4.02 10.07 -3.77
N VAL A 109 -4.53 9.58 -4.89
CA VAL A 109 -5.89 9.87 -5.36
C VAL A 109 -6.77 8.68 -5.05
N HIS A 110 -7.86 8.95 -4.36
CA HIS A 110 -8.85 7.99 -3.92
C HIS A 110 -10.14 8.20 -4.72
N ASP A 111 -10.67 7.16 -5.34
CA ASP A 111 -11.95 7.13 -6.05
C ASP A 111 -12.82 6.03 -5.45
N ILE A 112 -13.69 6.40 -4.51
CA ILE A 112 -14.55 5.47 -3.78
C ILE A 112 -15.93 5.50 -4.42
N LYS A 113 -16.44 4.34 -4.80
CA LYS A 113 -17.78 4.21 -5.40
C LYS A 113 -18.62 3.24 -4.60
N GLY A 114 -19.91 3.54 -4.55
CA GLY A 114 -20.90 2.71 -3.92
C GLY A 114 -22.27 2.81 -4.58
N LYS A 115 -23.23 2.19 -3.95
CA LYS A 115 -24.64 2.26 -4.32
C LYS A 115 -25.50 2.40 -3.05
N PRO A 116 -26.70 2.99 -3.14
CA PRO A 116 -27.60 3.07 -2.01
C PRO A 116 -28.16 1.71 -1.67
N VAL A 117 -28.24 1.42 -0.37
CA VAL A 117 -28.94 0.26 0.18
C VAL A 117 -29.77 0.73 1.37
N THR A 118 -31.07 0.45 1.36
CA THR A 118 -31.96 0.78 2.46
C THR A 118 -32.01 -0.39 3.45
N ARG A 119 -31.77 -0.09 4.73
CA ARG A 119 -31.91 -1.03 5.86
C ARG A 119 -32.64 -0.30 6.99
N ASP A 120 -33.70 -0.92 7.52
CA ASP A 120 -34.48 -0.38 8.63
C ASP A 120 -34.96 1.09 8.44
N GLY A 121 -35.25 1.48 7.19
CA GLY A 121 -35.70 2.82 6.84
C GLY A 121 -34.61 3.86 6.69
N GLU A 122 -33.33 3.51 6.92
CA GLU A 122 -32.18 4.38 6.70
C GLU A 122 -31.41 3.97 5.43
N VAL A 123 -30.78 4.94 4.76
CA VAL A 123 -29.99 4.70 3.55
C VAL A 123 -28.50 4.60 3.91
N TYR A 124 -27.87 3.53 3.45
CA TYR A 124 -26.44 3.29 3.58
C TYR A 124 -25.76 3.33 2.21
N MET A 125 -24.47 3.57 2.18
CA MET A 125 -23.66 3.45 0.96
C MET A 125 -22.90 2.11 0.98
N GLU A 126 -23.41 1.13 0.23
CA GLU A 126 -22.66 -0.12 0.01
C GLU A 126 -21.51 0.14 -0.94
N LEU A 127 -20.27 0.07 -0.44
CA LEU A 127 -19.08 0.32 -1.25
C LEU A 127 -18.85 -0.80 -2.25
N THR A 128 -18.69 -0.44 -3.52
CA THR A 128 -18.47 -1.38 -4.63
C THR A 128 -17.03 -1.40 -5.13
N SER A 129 -16.32 -0.27 -5.04
CA SER A 129 -14.92 -0.17 -5.44
C SER A 129 -14.18 0.95 -4.71
N TYR A 130 -12.86 0.78 -4.63
CA TYR A 130 -11.93 1.78 -4.13
C TYR A 130 -10.75 1.86 -5.12
N GLY A 131 -10.82 2.82 -6.01
CA GLY A 131 -9.73 3.16 -6.91
C GLY A 131 -8.63 3.91 -6.15
N LEU A 132 -7.38 3.51 -6.34
CA LEU A 132 -6.22 4.16 -5.75
C LEU A 132 -5.22 4.51 -6.86
N LYS A 133 -4.67 5.74 -6.83
CA LYS A 133 -3.57 6.15 -7.68
C LYS A 133 -2.48 6.77 -6.84
N LEU A 134 -1.24 6.33 -7.04
CA LEU A 134 -0.10 6.69 -6.22
C LEU A 134 0.97 7.43 -7.02
N LYS A 135 1.52 8.48 -6.41
CA LYS A 135 2.71 9.17 -6.90
C LYS A 135 3.58 9.54 -5.72
N THR A 136 4.86 9.28 -5.80
CA THR A 136 5.83 9.64 -4.75
C THR A 136 7.02 10.37 -5.34
N LYS A 137 7.68 11.19 -4.53
CA LYS A 137 8.93 11.84 -4.94
C LYS A 137 10.15 10.95 -4.75
N ARG A 138 10.08 10.01 -3.80
CA ARG A 138 11.17 9.09 -3.51
C ARG A 138 10.64 7.81 -2.89
N LEU A 139 11.25 6.69 -3.27
CA LEU A 139 11.04 5.38 -2.67
C LEU A 139 12.33 4.91 -2.02
N HIS A 140 12.27 4.55 -0.74
CA HIS A 140 13.34 3.87 -0.04
C HIS A 140 12.87 2.47 0.34
N THR A 141 13.71 1.48 0.08
CA THR A 141 13.42 0.09 0.40
C THR A 141 14.58 -0.54 1.14
N ARG A 142 14.26 -1.27 2.20
CA ARG A 142 15.20 -2.13 2.90
C ARG A 142 14.57 -3.50 3.04
N PHE A 143 15.22 -4.49 2.48
CA PHE A 143 14.84 -5.90 2.60
C PHE A 143 15.97 -6.64 3.31
N GLU A 144 15.66 -7.27 4.43
CA GLU A 144 16.61 -8.12 5.13
C GLU A 144 16.53 -9.54 4.58
N ASN A 145 17.67 -10.24 4.55
CA ASN A 145 17.75 -11.63 4.10
C ASN A 145 17.27 -11.87 2.65
N LEU A 146 17.48 -10.91 1.75
CA LEU A 146 17.38 -11.18 0.31
C LEU A 146 18.31 -12.34 -0.05
N PHE A 147 17.84 -13.23 -0.91
CA PHE A 147 18.51 -14.47 -1.33
C PHE A 147 18.58 -15.54 -0.25
N ASN A 148 17.83 -15.44 0.88
CA ASN A 148 17.73 -16.44 1.97
C ASN A 148 19.08 -16.92 2.50
N GLY A 149 20.12 -16.10 2.44
CA GLY A 149 21.47 -16.53 2.77
C GLY A 149 22.04 -17.61 1.83
N ASP A 150 21.36 -17.84 0.68
CA ASP A 150 21.75 -18.88 -0.27
C ASP A 150 23.11 -18.58 -0.89
N LYS A 151 24.07 -19.44 -0.53
CA LYS A 151 25.45 -19.40 -1.04
C LYS A 151 25.56 -19.80 -2.52
N THR A 152 24.46 -20.23 -3.15
CA THR A 152 24.46 -20.83 -4.50
C THR A 152 24.09 -19.86 -5.62
N LEU A 153 23.46 -18.71 -5.34
CA LEU A 153 23.32 -17.62 -6.31
C LEU A 153 24.62 -16.86 -6.58
N GLY A 154 25.67 -17.25 -5.93
CA GLY A 154 27.05 -16.94 -6.21
C GLY A 154 27.87 -18.17 -5.94
N ARG A 155 28.09 -19.05 -6.93
CA ARG A 155 29.32 -19.85 -6.87
C ARG A 155 30.43 -18.85 -6.62
N PRO A 156 31.16 -18.97 -5.51
CA PRO A 156 32.09 -17.92 -5.12
C PRO A 156 33.26 -17.88 -6.11
N LEU A 157 33.25 -16.91 -6.95
CA LEU A 157 34.49 -16.33 -7.38
C LEU A 157 34.99 -15.46 -6.19
N LYS A 158 35.43 -16.12 -5.08
CA LYS A 158 36.00 -15.53 -3.86
C LYS A 158 34.99 -15.10 -2.77
N LYS A 159 35.37 -15.31 -1.49
CA LYS A 159 34.68 -14.82 -0.29
C LYS A 159 34.24 -13.36 -0.46
N GLY A 160 32.93 -13.11 -0.53
CA GLY A 160 32.38 -11.76 -0.66
C GLY A 160 31.18 -11.62 -1.60
N THR A 161 30.82 -12.63 -2.38
CA THR A 161 29.89 -12.55 -3.50
C THR A 161 28.42 -12.40 -3.10
N ILE A 162 28.00 -12.93 -1.96
CA ILE A 162 26.59 -12.78 -1.47
C ILE A 162 26.32 -11.35 -1.02
N LEU A 163 27.29 -10.76 -0.31
CA LEU A 163 27.22 -9.35 0.08
C LEU A 163 27.22 -8.43 -1.16
N SER A 164 27.83 -8.88 -2.26
CA SER A 164 27.82 -8.17 -3.54
C SER A 164 26.46 -8.22 -4.26
N ALA A 165 25.74 -9.34 -4.25
CA ALA A 165 24.44 -9.47 -4.90
C ALA A 165 23.36 -8.62 -4.19
N ALA A 166 23.28 -8.73 -2.85
CA ALA A 166 22.37 -7.91 -2.06
C ALA A 166 22.67 -6.40 -2.21
N ARG A 167 23.97 -6.03 -2.24
CA ARG A 167 24.39 -4.65 -2.53
C ARG A 167 24.07 -4.22 -3.95
N ALA A 168 24.21 -5.10 -4.94
CA ALA A 168 23.86 -4.81 -6.33
C ALA A 168 22.35 -4.56 -6.47
N VAL A 169 21.50 -5.39 -5.86
CA VAL A 169 20.04 -5.15 -5.84
C VAL A 169 19.72 -3.85 -5.11
N GLY A 170 20.30 -3.60 -3.94
CA GLY A 170 20.12 -2.34 -3.22
C GLY A 170 20.52 -1.12 -4.05
N LYS A 171 21.64 -1.20 -4.78
CA LYS A 171 22.08 -0.14 -5.69
C LYS A 171 21.11 0.05 -6.85
N ILE A 172 20.69 -1.03 -7.51
CA ILE A 172 19.71 -0.98 -8.60
C ILE A 172 18.38 -0.38 -8.12
N MET A 173 17.88 -0.82 -6.96
CA MET A 173 16.68 -0.27 -6.36
C MET A 173 16.82 1.22 -6.05
N HIS A 174 17.98 1.66 -5.59
CA HIS A 174 18.26 3.07 -5.31
C HIS A 174 18.39 3.92 -6.58
N GLU A 175 19.10 3.44 -7.59
CA GLU A 175 19.37 4.17 -8.83
C GLU A 175 18.19 4.13 -9.81
N ASN A 176 17.37 3.06 -9.79
CA ASN A 176 16.26 2.85 -10.72
C ASN A 176 14.91 2.78 -10.02
N TRP A 177 14.79 3.38 -8.84
CA TRP A 177 13.57 3.27 -8.04
C TRP A 177 12.30 3.73 -8.78
N GLU A 178 12.40 4.76 -9.63
CA GLU A 178 11.27 5.25 -10.42
C GLU A 178 10.78 4.20 -11.42
N LEU A 179 11.71 3.56 -12.14
CA LEU A 179 11.37 2.49 -13.06
C LEU A 179 10.69 1.34 -12.30
N VAL A 180 11.32 0.87 -11.23
CA VAL A 180 10.76 -0.23 -10.42
C VAL A 180 9.41 0.15 -9.85
N PHE A 181 9.27 1.33 -9.27
CA PHE A 181 8.01 1.81 -8.72
C PHE A 181 6.92 1.90 -9.79
N ASN A 182 7.22 2.47 -10.96
CA ASN A 182 6.23 2.61 -12.04
C ASN A 182 5.76 1.26 -12.58
N GLU A 183 6.64 0.27 -12.63
CA GLU A 183 6.28 -1.09 -13.07
C GLU A 183 5.39 -1.82 -12.07
N ILE A 184 5.67 -1.72 -10.76
CA ILE A 184 4.88 -2.40 -9.73
C ILE A 184 3.67 -1.59 -9.26
N ARG A 185 3.63 -0.30 -9.55
CA ARG A 185 2.60 0.62 -9.07
C ARG A 185 1.17 0.16 -9.34
N PRO A 186 0.80 -0.31 -10.55
CA PRO A 186 -0.58 -0.76 -10.79
C PRO A 186 -1.01 -1.90 -9.85
N ALA A 187 -0.13 -2.87 -9.62
CA ALA A 187 -0.40 -3.97 -8.71
C ALA A 187 -0.43 -3.53 -7.22
N LEU A 188 0.39 -2.54 -6.84
CA LEU A 188 0.32 -1.90 -5.53
C LEU A 188 -0.98 -1.13 -5.34
N GLU A 189 -1.38 -0.34 -6.33
CA GLU A 189 -2.63 0.44 -6.32
C GLU A 189 -3.85 -0.47 -6.13
N GLU A 190 -3.89 -1.59 -6.85
CA GLU A 190 -4.95 -2.60 -6.72
C GLU A 190 -4.94 -3.25 -5.32
N ALA A 191 -3.78 -3.76 -4.89
CA ALA A 191 -3.65 -4.46 -3.63
C ALA A 191 -4.01 -3.58 -2.42
N PHE A 192 -3.49 -2.35 -2.37
CA PHE A 192 -3.81 -1.40 -1.30
C PHE A 192 -5.21 -0.80 -1.44
N GLY A 193 -5.71 -0.62 -2.65
CA GLY A 193 -7.11 -0.23 -2.90
C GLY A 193 -8.07 -1.22 -2.24
N ASN A 194 -7.83 -2.52 -2.36
CA ASN A 194 -8.63 -3.56 -1.70
C ASN A 194 -8.53 -3.48 -0.17
N VAL A 195 -7.33 -3.25 0.38
CA VAL A 195 -7.14 -3.05 1.83
C VAL A 195 -7.96 -1.86 2.35
N PHE A 196 -7.92 -0.74 1.64
CA PHE A 196 -8.67 0.46 2.03
C PHE A 196 -10.17 0.30 1.82
N LEU A 197 -10.59 -0.43 0.78
CA LEU A 197 -11.99 -0.78 0.58
C LEU A 197 -12.54 -1.57 1.77
N ASP A 198 -11.83 -2.61 2.21
CA ASP A 198 -12.25 -3.44 3.34
C ASP A 198 -12.34 -2.61 4.63
N ARG A 199 -11.41 -1.69 4.85
CA ARG A 199 -11.44 -0.79 6.01
C ARG A 199 -12.57 0.22 5.93
N ALA A 200 -12.83 0.80 4.77
CA ALA A 200 -13.92 1.74 4.58
C ALA A 200 -15.29 1.07 4.74
N LYS A 201 -15.47 -0.15 4.23
CA LYS A 201 -16.72 -0.92 4.40
C LYS A 201 -17.14 -1.03 5.85
N VAL A 202 -16.20 -1.21 6.78
CA VAL A 202 -16.52 -1.30 8.22
C VAL A 202 -17.32 -0.08 8.71
N ILE A 203 -17.03 1.11 8.17
CA ILE A 203 -17.72 2.35 8.53
C ILE A 203 -19.02 2.48 7.72
N PHE A 204 -18.93 2.36 6.40
CA PHE A 204 -20.06 2.61 5.48
C PHE A 204 -21.17 1.59 5.61
N ASP A 205 -20.90 0.38 6.07
CA ASP A 205 -21.90 -0.66 6.33
C ASP A 205 -22.67 -0.43 7.64
N GLN A 206 -22.13 0.37 8.56
CA GLN A 206 -22.70 0.55 9.91
C GLN A 206 -23.27 1.97 10.11
N VAL A 207 -22.82 2.96 9.35
CA VAL A 207 -23.25 4.35 9.54
C VAL A 207 -24.12 4.78 8.36
N PRO A 208 -25.36 5.26 8.60
CA PRO A 208 -26.22 5.80 7.57
C PRO A 208 -25.56 6.92 6.79
N PHE A 209 -25.87 7.01 5.50
CA PHE A 209 -25.21 7.90 4.56
C PHE A 209 -25.33 9.39 4.94
N ASP A 210 -26.49 9.81 5.41
CA ASP A 210 -26.79 11.17 5.89
C ASP A 210 -26.05 11.54 7.19
N LYS A 211 -25.60 10.52 7.96
CA LYS A 211 -24.80 10.73 9.18
C LYS A 211 -23.30 10.80 8.88
N ILE A 212 -22.85 10.27 7.73
CA ILE A 212 -21.47 10.40 7.27
C ILE A 212 -21.25 11.76 6.60
N PHE A 213 -22.22 12.19 5.80
CA PHE A 213 -22.17 13.43 5.03
C PHE A 213 -23.24 14.37 5.55
N LEU A 214 -22.83 15.26 6.44
CA LEU A 214 -23.71 16.32 6.95
C LEU A 214 -23.97 17.36 5.86
N PRO A 215 -25.17 17.95 5.81
CA PRO A 215 -25.53 18.99 4.85
C PRO A 215 -24.71 20.27 5.03
#